data_fa62075e45f371206821772f1270deea
#
_entry.id   fa62075e45f371206821772f1270deea
#
_cell.length_a   1.000
_cell.length_b   1.000
_cell.length_c   1.000
_cell.angle_alpha   90.00
_cell.angle_beta   90.00
_cell.angle_gamma   90.00
#
_symmetry.space_group_name_H-M   'P 1'
#
loop_
_entity.id
_entity.type
_entity.pdbx_description
1 polymer ?
#
loop_
_entity_poly.entity_id
_entity_poly.type
_entity_poly.pdbx_seq_one_letter_code
_entity_poly.pdbx_strand_id
1 'polypeptide(L)' 'EVKEIKRIQIRCAVGNAASNAVPVRLGFIHEGTERCGELLASGEYTDIHIYSILKEEVLANLKR' A
#
# COMPACT_ATOMS: atom_id res chain seq x y z
N GLU A 1 2.74 26.31 -5.37
CA GLU A 1 1.37 25.81 -5.51
C GLU A 1 1.26 24.38 -5.01
N VAL A 2 0.29 24.11 -4.17
CA VAL A 2 0.09 22.78 -3.60
C VAL A 2 -0.94 22.03 -4.44
N LYS A 3 -0.51 20.90 -5.00
CA LYS A 3 -1.42 20.09 -5.78
C LYS A 3 -2.24 19.22 -4.84
N GLU A 4 -3.50 19.04 -5.18
CA GLU A 4 -4.38 18.18 -4.42
C GLU A 4 -3.96 16.73 -4.57
N ILE A 5 -3.81 16.04 -3.45
CA ILE A 5 -3.46 14.61 -3.44
C ILE A 5 -4.75 13.82 -3.60
N LYS A 6 -4.82 13.03 -4.67
CA LYS A 6 -6.01 12.22 -4.95
C LYS A 6 -5.85 10.77 -4.50
N ARG A 7 -4.62 10.33 -4.34
CA ARG A 7 -4.33 8.92 -4.12
C ARG A 7 -3.05 8.77 -3.29
N ILE A 8 -3.08 7.86 -2.34
CA ILE A 8 -1.92 7.48 -1.54
C ILE A 8 -1.66 6.01 -1.78
N GLN A 9 -0.41 5.65 -2.02
CA GLN A 9 -0.02 4.27 -2.28
C GLN A 9 1.01 3.80 -1.27
N ILE A 10 0.84 2.55 -0.82
CA ILE A 10 1.79 1.88 0.07
C ILE A 10 2.23 0.59 -0.61
N ARG A 11 3.53 0.32 -0.60
CA ARG A 11 4.12 -0.90 -1.15
C ARG A 11 4.72 -1.70 0.00
N CYS A 12 4.36 -2.98 0.08
CA CYS A 12 4.83 -3.86 1.16
C CYS A 12 5.31 -5.19 0.59
N ALA A 13 6.47 -5.66 1.04
CA ALA A 13 6.93 -7.00 0.68
C ALA A 13 5.91 -8.02 1.17
N VAL A 14 5.61 -9.03 0.33
CA VAL A 14 4.55 -10.00 0.65
C VAL A 14 4.83 -10.76 1.94
N GLY A 15 6.09 -11.00 2.26
CA GLY A 15 6.46 -11.73 3.47
C GLY A 15 6.45 -10.90 4.76
N ASN A 16 6.22 -9.59 4.67
CA ASN A 16 6.26 -8.72 5.85
C ASN A 16 4.83 -8.52 6.37
N ALA A 17 4.40 -9.44 7.24
CA ALA A 17 3.03 -9.43 7.76
C ALA A 17 2.72 -8.13 8.52
N ALA A 18 3.68 -7.62 9.30
CA ALA A 18 3.46 -6.40 10.07
C ALA A 18 3.22 -5.20 9.17
N SER A 19 4.03 -5.05 8.11
CA SER A 19 3.86 -3.94 7.17
C SER A 19 2.55 -4.05 6.40
N ASN A 20 2.13 -5.26 6.04
CA ASN A 20 0.88 -5.46 5.30
C ASN A 20 -0.35 -5.20 6.16
N ALA A 21 -0.24 -5.37 7.47
CA ALA A 21 -1.37 -5.13 8.37
C ALA A 21 -1.73 -3.66 8.46
N VAL A 22 -0.77 -2.76 8.27
CA VAL A 22 -0.99 -1.32 8.42
C VAL A 22 -1.97 -0.77 7.38
N PRO A 23 -1.74 -0.98 6.08
CA PRO A 23 -2.69 -0.45 5.08
C PRO A 23 -4.07 -1.09 5.21
N VAL A 24 -4.15 -2.38 5.55
CA VAL A 24 -5.44 -3.05 5.73
C VAL A 24 -6.20 -2.38 6.88
N ARG A 25 -5.52 -2.13 8.00
CA ARG A 25 -6.14 -1.49 9.16
C ARG A 25 -6.63 -0.08 8.85
N LEU A 26 -5.90 0.64 8.00
CA LEU A 26 -6.23 2.00 7.64
C LEU A 26 -7.29 2.10 6.54
N GLY A 27 -7.76 0.97 6.02
CA GLY A 27 -8.81 0.98 5.01
C GLY A 27 -8.32 1.09 3.58
N PHE A 28 -7.02 0.87 3.35
CA PHE A 28 -6.47 0.84 1.99
C PHE A 28 -6.96 -0.40 1.27
N ILE A 29 -7.04 -0.30 -0.05
CA ILE A 29 -7.46 -1.39 -0.91
C ILE A 29 -6.23 -2.06 -1.51
N HIS A 30 -6.17 -3.39 -1.47
CA HIS A 30 -5.12 -4.16 -2.13
C HIS A 30 -5.38 -4.15 -3.63
N GLU A 31 -4.54 -3.45 -4.40
CA GLU A 31 -4.74 -3.30 -5.83
C GLU A 31 -4.14 -4.43 -6.63
N GLY A 32 -3.07 -5.02 -6.14
CA GLY A 32 -2.41 -6.08 -6.86
C GLY A 32 -1.06 -6.40 -6.27
N THR A 33 -0.33 -7.26 -6.97
CA THR A 33 0.99 -7.72 -6.54
C THR A 33 1.96 -7.57 -7.69
N GLU A 34 3.09 -6.90 -7.41
CA GLU A 34 4.16 -6.71 -8.37
C GLU A 34 5.15 -7.86 -8.17
N ARG A 35 5.29 -8.71 -9.19
CA ARG A 35 6.18 -9.86 -9.08
C ARG A 35 7.63 -9.39 -9.13
N CYS A 36 8.46 -9.92 -8.23
CA CYS A 36 9.87 -9.57 -8.13
C CYS A 36 10.08 -8.07 -8.08
N GLY A 37 9.24 -7.40 -7.29
CA GLY A 37 9.24 -5.95 -7.25
C GLY A 37 10.37 -5.33 -6.46
N GLU A 38 11.06 -6.12 -5.63
CA GLU A 38 12.15 -5.59 -4.82
C GLU A 38 13.26 -6.63 -4.67
N LEU A 39 14.51 -6.15 -4.76
CA LEU A 39 15.69 -6.98 -4.52
C LEU A 39 16.06 -6.84 -3.04
N LEU A 40 16.04 -7.95 -2.33
CA LEU A 40 16.37 -7.97 -0.90
C LEU A 40 17.90 -7.98 -0.69
N ALA A 41 18.31 -7.63 0.54
CA ALA A 41 19.72 -7.64 0.90
C ALA A 41 20.34 -9.04 0.75
N SER A 42 19.52 -10.09 0.87
CA SER A 42 19.97 -11.47 0.69
C SER A 42 20.34 -11.81 -0.75
N GLY A 43 19.99 -10.96 -1.70
CA GLY A 43 20.17 -11.21 -3.13
C GLY A 43 18.96 -11.87 -3.78
N GLU A 44 17.92 -12.14 -3.01
CA GLU A 44 16.69 -12.71 -3.53
C GLU A 44 15.69 -11.61 -3.85
N TYR A 45 14.83 -11.87 -4.84
CA TYR A 45 13.72 -10.95 -5.14
C TYR A 45 12.48 -11.34 -4.36
N THR A 46 11.68 -10.35 -4.00
CA THR A 46 10.39 -10.60 -3.37
C THR A 46 9.29 -9.90 -4.16
N ASP A 47 8.08 -10.45 -4.08
CA ASP A 47 6.92 -9.79 -4.64
C ASP A 47 6.47 -8.67 -3.69
N ILE A 48 5.81 -7.68 -4.26
CA ILE A 48 5.36 -6.49 -3.53
C ILE A 48 3.84 -6.37 -3.65
N HIS A 49 3.16 -6.31 -2.52
CA HIS A 49 1.73 -5.96 -2.51
C HIS A 49 1.58 -4.45 -2.64
N ILE A 50 0.67 -4.03 -3.50
CA ILE A 50 0.36 -2.61 -3.72
C ILE A 50 -0.99 -2.32 -3.10
N TYR A 51 -1.01 -1.36 -2.19
CA TYR A 51 -2.24 -0.90 -1.55
C TYR A 51 -2.44 0.57 -1.88
N SER A 52 -3.69 1.00 -1.99
CA SER A 52 -3.98 2.40 -2.21
C SER A 52 -5.24 2.82 -1.50
N ILE A 53 -5.34 4.13 -1.28
CA ILE A 53 -6.56 4.74 -0.80
C ILE A 53 -6.77 6.04 -1.57
N LEU A 54 -8.01 6.29 -1.96
CA LEU A 54 -8.35 7.51 -2.66
C LEU A 54 -8.83 8.55 -1.67
N LYS A 55 -8.72 9.82 -2.05
CA LYS A 55 -9.16 10.92 -1.18
C LYS A 55 -10.59 10.76 -0.71
N GLU A 56 -11.49 10.38 -1.63
CA GLU A 56 -12.90 10.19 -1.28
C GLU A 56 -13.08 9.10 -0.25
N GLU A 57 -12.26 8.07 -0.31
CA GLU A 57 -12.33 6.95 0.64
C GLU A 57 -11.87 7.38 2.03
N VAL A 58 -10.85 8.22 2.10
CA VAL A 58 -10.39 8.77 3.38
C VAL A 58 -11.52 9.57 4.03
N LEU A 59 -12.16 10.43 3.24
CA LEU A 59 -13.25 11.27 3.75
C LEU A 59 -14.42 10.42 4.21
N ALA A 60 -14.75 9.36 3.48
CA ALA A 60 -15.82 8.45 3.86
C ALA A 60 -15.51 7.75 5.19
N ASN A 61 -14.26 7.33 5.38
CA ASN A 61 -13.84 6.65 6.61
C ASN A 61 -13.90 7.58 7.81
N LEU A 62 -13.63 8.86 7.62
CA LEU A 62 -13.68 9.84 8.70
C LEU A 62 -15.11 10.13 9.20
N LYS A 63 -16.10 9.81 8.39
CA LYS A 63 -17.49 10.05 8.75
C LYS A 63 -18.15 8.92 9.53
N ARG A 64 -17.42 7.86 9.77
CA ARG A 64 -17.95 6.72 10.53
C ARG A 64 -17.99 7.01 12.01
#